data_6101640e31196e25fc6c575ab554b389
#
_entry.id   6101640e31196e25fc6c575ab554b389
#
_cell.length_a   1.000
_cell.length_b   1.000
_cell.length_c   1.000
_cell.angle_alpha   90.00
_cell.angle_beta   90.00
_cell.angle_gamma   90.00
#
_symmetry.space_group_name_H-M   'P 1'
#
loop_
_entity.id
_entity.type
_entity.pdbx_description
1 polymer ?
#
loop_
_entity_poly.entity_id
_entity_poly.type
_entity_poly.pdbx_seq_one_letter_code
_entity_poly.pdbx_strand_id
1 'polypeptide(L)'
;MEQFHATTIVAVRRGPDDVCIGGDGQVTMGQNSVMKHKAKKIRKIYKGTVLSGFAGSVSDAFTLTEKFEKKLEEHGGNLKRAAVALAQSWRSDRVMRNLEALLVATDRESLLVISGNGEVIEPDQDFVAIGSGGNFAYAAANALFNHTDMDAEAIVRESLKIASTICVFTNDNISVEKL
;
A
#
# COMPACT_ATOMS: atom_id res chain seq x y z
N MET A 1 -8.44 -20.74 12.97
CA MET A 1 -7.32 -19.83 13.22
C MET A 1 -7.86 -18.42 13.11
N GLU A 2 -7.74 -17.58 14.14
CA GLU A 2 -8.26 -16.21 14.07
C GLU A 2 -7.48 -15.42 13.01
N GLN A 3 -8.21 -14.77 12.11
CA GLN A 3 -7.63 -14.03 11.01
C GLN A 3 -7.22 -12.64 11.51
N PHE A 4 -5.99 -12.21 11.22
CA PHE A 4 -5.56 -10.85 11.50
C PHE A 4 -6.06 -9.93 10.38
N HIS A 5 -6.83 -8.92 10.77
CA HIS A 5 -7.24 -7.84 9.89
C HIS A 5 -6.38 -6.63 10.19
N ALA A 6 -5.64 -6.20 9.23
CA ALA A 6 -4.84 -5.02 9.39
C ALA A 6 -4.69 -4.34 8.05
N THR A 7 -4.90 -3.02 8.06
CA THR A 7 -4.33 -2.17 7.02
C THR A 7 -5.33 -1.46 6.13
N THR A 8 -5.19 -0.17 6.13
CA THR A 8 -5.59 0.70 5.03
C THR A 8 -4.36 1.44 4.55
N ILE A 9 -4.07 1.34 3.27
CA ILE A 9 -2.97 2.03 2.59
C ILE A 9 -3.56 2.93 1.52
N VAL A 10 -3.03 4.15 1.42
CA VAL A 10 -3.34 5.09 0.33
C VAL A 10 -2.04 5.57 -0.30
N ALA A 11 -1.98 5.58 -1.61
CA ALA A 11 -0.89 6.19 -2.36
C ALA A 11 -1.45 7.21 -3.35
N VAL A 12 -0.79 8.34 -3.47
CA VAL A 12 -1.17 9.44 -4.36
C VAL A 12 0.09 9.98 -5.05
N ARG A 13 -0.02 10.23 -6.34
CA ARG A 13 1.01 10.85 -7.17
C ARG A 13 0.40 12.02 -7.95
N ARG A 14 0.65 13.26 -7.54
CA ARG A 14 0.20 14.47 -8.25
C ARG A 14 1.23 15.00 -9.28
N GLY A 15 2.23 14.19 -9.55
CA GLY A 15 3.34 14.48 -10.44
C GLY A 15 4.63 13.86 -9.93
N PRO A 16 5.75 13.98 -10.65
CA PRO A 16 7.00 13.33 -10.28
C PRO A 16 7.60 13.86 -8.98
N ASP A 17 7.28 15.08 -8.59
CA ASP A 17 7.82 15.74 -7.38
C ASP A 17 6.82 15.80 -6.22
N ASP A 18 5.63 15.19 -6.39
CA ASP A 18 4.59 15.14 -5.36
C ASP A 18 4.00 13.73 -5.28
N VAL A 19 4.75 12.84 -4.63
CA VAL A 19 4.42 11.43 -4.46
C VAL A 19 4.41 11.09 -2.97
N CYS A 20 3.30 10.55 -2.48
CA CYS A 20 3.13 10.17 -1.08
C CYS A 20 2.40 8.84 -0.95
N ILE A 21 2.83 8.05 0.02
CA ILE A 21 2.10 6.87 0.50
C ILE A 21 1.85 7.00 1.98
N GLY A 22 0.71 6.54 2.45
CA GLY A 22 0.37 6.50 3.86
C GLY A 22 -0.36 5.23 4.24
N GLY A 23 -0.34 4.94 5.53
CA GLY A 23 -1.07 3.83 6.12
C GLY A 23 -1.51 4.15 7.54
N ASP A 24 -2.61 3.53 7.97
CA ASP A 24 -3.03 3.53 9.36
C ASP A 24 -2.16 2.58 10.20
N GLY A 25 -2.28 2.66 11.52
CA GLY A 25 -1.46 1.87 12.45
C GLY A 25 -2.16 0.68 13.10
N GLN A 26 -3.44 0.42 12.82
CA GLN A 26 -4.20 -0.61 13.53
C GLN A 26 -3.86 -2.03 13.05
N VAL A 27 -3.70 -2.93 14.02
CA VAL A 27 -3.68 -4.39 13.79
C VAL A 27 -4.75 -5.00 14.69
N THR A 28 -5.71 -5.70 14.08
CA THR A 28 -6.85 -6.31 14.75
C THR A 28 -6.76 -7.83 14.64
N MET A 29 -6.97 -8.53 15.75
CA MET A 29 -7.09 -9.96 15.81
C MET A 29 -8.57 -10.36 15.82
N GLY A 30 -8.99 -11.21 14.88
CA GLY A 30 -10.40 -11.50 14.66
C GLY A 30 -11.17 -10.24 14.28
N GLN A 31 -12.39 -10.09 14.77
CA GLN A 31 -13.26 -8.97 14.42
C GLN A 31 -13.39 -7.90 15.51
N ASN A 32 -12.79 -8.09 16.68
CA ASN A 32 -13.12 -7.28 17.85
C ASN A 32 -11.95 -6.93 18.79
N SER A 33 -10.73 -7.39 18.52
CA SER A 33 -9.61 -7.13 19.43
C SER A 33 -8.46 -6.40 18.74
N VAL A 34 -8.20 -5.15 19.16
CA VAL A 34 -7.06 -4.38 18.65
C VAL A 34 -5.78 -4.80 19.37
N MET A 35 -4.82 -5.32 18.63
CA MET A 35 -3.53 -5.79 19.16
C MET A 35 -2.44 -4.74 19.09
N LYS A 36 -2.51 -3.81 18.14
CA LYS A 36 -1.53 -2.76 17.94
C LYS A 36 -2.16 -1.53 17.30
N HIS A 37 -1.76 -0.34 17.76
CA HIS A 37 -2.29 0.94 17.28
C HIS A 37 -1.33 1.73 16.39
N LYS A 38 -0.04 1.38 16.36
CA LYS A 38 1.02 2.14 15.67
C LYS A 38 1.93 1.21 14.86
N ALA A 39 1.34 0.32 14.07
CA ALA A 39 2.09 -0.52 13.15
C ALA A 39 2.57 0.32 11.93
N LYS A 40 3.80 0.12 11.49
CA LYS A 40 4.30 0.67 10.23
C LYS A 40 3.99 -0.31 9.10
N LYS A 41 3.16 0.12 8.16
CA LYS A 41 2.69 -0.69 7.03
C LYS A 41 3.21 -0.20 5.68
N ILE A 42 3.99 0.88 5.71
CA ILE A 42 4.60 1.52 4.55
C ILE A 42 6.11 1.60 4.72
N ARG A 43 6.82 1.58 3.61
CA ARG A 43 8.28 1.63 3.57
C ARG A 43 8.79 2.40 2.37
N LYS A 44 9.92 3.02 2.57
CA LYS A 44 10.75 3.60 1.52
C LYS A 44 11.88 2.61 1.22
N ILE A 45 11.92 2.09 0.01
CA ILE A 45 12.82 1.00 -0.41
C ILE A 45 13.69 1.41 -1.61
N TYR A 46 14.58 0.54 -2.02
CA TYR A 46 15.49 0.73 -3.15
C TYR A 46 16.15 2.11 -3.15
N LYS A 47 17.10 2.30 -2.22
CA LYS A 47 17.86 3.57 -2.08
C LYS A 47 16.96 4.80 -1.87
N GLY A 48 15.75 4.59 -1.36
CA GLY A 48 14.80 5.67 -1.10
C GLY A 48 14.07 6.20 -2.33
N THR A 49 14.06 5.50 -3.45
CA THR A 49 13.41 5.93 -4.70
C THR A 49 12.05 5.31 -4.96
N VAL A 50 11.65 4.30 -4.17
CA VAL A 50 10.37 3.62 -4.27
C VAL A 50 9.66 3.64 -2.93
N LEU A 51 8.38 4.00 -2.94
CA LEU A 51 7.48 3.84 -1.79
C LEU A 51 6.68 2.56 -1.95
N SER A 52 6.53 1.81 -0.87
CA SER A 52 5.79 0.55 -0.85
C SER A 52 4.90 0.45 0.36
N GLY A 53 3.70 -0.10 0.18
CA GLY A 53 2.73 -0.36 1.24
C GLY A 53 2.04 -1.70 1.03
N PHE A 54 1.78 -2.42 2.10
CA PHE A 54 1.29 -3.79 2.08
C PHE A 54 0.01 -3.94 2.90
N ALA A 55 -1.00 -4.58 2.31
CA ALA A 55 -2.22 -4.99 2.96
C ALA A 55 -2.27 -6.53 3.04
N GLY A 56 -2.23 -7.07 4.26
CA GLY A 56 -2.18 -8.50 4.55
C GLY A 56 -1.55 -8.77 5.92
N SER A 57 -1.07 -9.99 6.16
CA SER A 57 -0.40 -10.31 7.42
C SER A 57 0.96 -9.62 7.56
N VAL A 58 1.31 -9.24 8.79
CA VAL A 58 2.56 -8.51 9.06
C VAL A 58 3.80 -9.34 8.72
N SER A 59 3.77 -10.66 8.96
CA SER A 59 4.87 -11.57 8.62
C SER A 59 5.15 -11.61 7.11
N ASP A 60 4.08 -11.57 6.34
CA ASP A 60 4.15 -11.66 4.88
C ASP A 60 4.64 -10.35 4.25
N ALA A 61 4.31 -9.23 4.89
CA ALA A 61 4.77 -7.90 4.49
C ALA A 61 6.31 -7.80 4.43
N PHE A 62 7.01 -8.35 5.43
CA PHE A 62 8.48 -8.35 5.46
C PHE A 62 9.05 -9.16 4.31
N THR A 63 8.61 -10.39 4.15
CA THR A 63 9.10 -11.30 3.10
C THR A 63 8.86 -10.73 1.70
N LEU A 64 7.67 -10.17 1.45
CA LEU A 64 7.34 -9.57 0.15
C LEU A 64 8.13 -8.31 -0.13
N THR A 65 8.33 -7.46 0.88
CA THR A 65 9.14 -6.24 0.73
C THR A 65 10.60 -6.57 0.38
N GLU A 66 11.22 -7.54 1.07
CA GLU A 66 12.58 -7.98 0.77
C GLU A 66 12.70 -8.58 -0.64
N LYS A 67 11.74 -9.43 -1.03
CA LYS A 67 11.70 -9.99 -2.38
C LYS A 67 11.51 -8.92 -3.44
N PHE A 68 10.68 -7.90 -3.15
CA PHE A 68 10.46 -6.81 -4.09
C PHE A 68 11.70 -5.92 -4.25
N GLU A 69 12.38 -5.59 -3.16
CA GLU A 69 13.62 -4.82 -3.20
C GLU A 69 14.70 -5.54 -4.01
N LYS A 70 14.81 -6.86 -3.84
CA LYS A 70 15.69 -7.69 -4.68
C LYS A 70 15.32 -7.62 -6.17
N LYS A 71 14.02 -7.65 -6.51
CA LYS A 71 13.59 -7.50 -7.91
C LYS A 71 13.88 -6.11 -8.46
N LEU A 72 13.78 -5.07 -7.66
CA LEU A 72 14.19 -3.72 -8.04
C LEU A 72 15.71 -3.66 -8.33
N GLU A 73 16.54 -4.30 -7.52
CA GLU A 73 17.98 -4.41 -7.77
C GLU A 73 18.27 -5.17 -9.07
N GLU A 74 17.65 -6.34 -9.28
CA GLU A 74 17.81 -7.16 -10.50
C GLU A 74 17.42 -6.42 -11.78
N HIS A 75 16.46 -5.47 -11.69
CA HIS A 75 15.95 -4.70 -12.82
C HIS A 75 16.41 -3.23 -12.85
N GLY A 76 17.47 -2.90 -12.10
CA GLY A 76 18.08 -1.56 -12.11
C GLY A 76 17.14 -0.45 -11.68
N GLY A 77 16.18 -0.74 -10.79
CA GLY A 77 15.20 0.22 -10.28
C GLY A 77 13.98 0.42 -11.18
N ASN A 78 13.84 -0.31 -12.28
CA ASN A 78 12.64 -0.23 -13.13
C ASN A 78 11.44 -0.84 -12.42
N LEU A 79 10.54 0.02 -11.92
CA LEU A 79 9.42 -0.38 -11.08
C LEU A 79 8.48 -1.36 -11.77
N LYS A 80 8.11 -1.11 -13.03
CA LYS A 80 7.18 -1.97 -13.78
C LYS A 80 7.75 -3.37 -14.02
N ARG A 81 9.02 -3.46 -14.40
CA ARG A 81 9.71 -4.75 -14.60
C ARG A 81 9.87 -5.52 -13.29
N ALA A 82 10.27 -4.84 -12.23
CA ALA A 82 10.40 -5.44 -10.91
C ALA A 82 9.04 -5.94 -10.37
N ALA A 83 7.97 -5.19 -10.58
CA ALA A 83 6.61 -5.57 -10.19
C ALA A 83 6.13 -6.84 -10.92
N VAL A 84 6.33 -6.91 -12.23
CA VAL A 84 5.99 -8.12 -13.02
C VAL A 84 6.82 -9.33 -12.56
N ALA A 85 8.11 -9.15 -12.34
CA ALA A 85 8.98 -10.23 -11.85
C ALA A 85 8.58 -10.71 -10.44
N LEU A 86 8.20 -9.79 -9.55
CA LEU A 86 7.66 -10.15 -8.23
C LEU A 86 6.35 -10.92 -8.36
N ALA A 87 5.40 -10.44 -9.16
CA ALA A 87 4.10 -11.07 -9.36
C ALA A 87 4.22 -12.51 -9.90
N GLN A 88 5.11 -12.72 -10.87
CA GLN A 88 5.41 -14.06 -11.41
C GLN A 88 6.01 -14.99 -10.34
N SER A 89 6.97 -14.49 -9.57
CA SER A 89 7.61 -15.23 -8.49
C SER A 89 6.60 -15.54 -7.36
N TRP A 90 5.73 -14.59 -7.02
CA TRP A 90 4.67 -14.75 -6.03
C TRP A 90 3.67 -15.84 -6.42
N ARG A 91 3.17 -15.78 -7.64
CA ARG A 91 2.25 -16.79 -8.19
C ARG A 91 2.86 -18.20 -8.24
N SER A 92 4.16 -18.31 -8.52
CA SER A 92 4.87 -19.58 -8.69
C SER A 92 5.29 -20.23 -7.37
N ASP A 93 5.40 -19.47 -6.30
CA ASP A 93 5.81 -19.93 -4.98
C ASP A 93 4.64 -20.65 -4.28
N ARG A 94 4.85 -21.91 -3.88
CA ARG A 94 3.81 -22.73 -3.26
C ARG A 94 3.28 -22.19 -1.93
N VAL A 95 4.11 -21.48 -1.20
CA VAL A 95 3.75 -20.88 0.10
C VAL A 95 3.11 -19.53 -0.15
N MET A 96 3.75 -18.67 -0.95
CA MET A 96 3.33 -17.29 -1.15
C MET A 96 2.02 -17.16 -1.94
N ARG A 97 1.75 -18.03 -2.92
CA ARG A 97 0.54 -17.95 -3.75
C ARG A 97 -0.77 -18.06 -2.97
N ASN A 98 -0.72 -18.57 -1.75
CA ASN A 98 -1.88 -18.67 -0.86
C ASN A 98 -2.06 -17.43 0.03
N LEU A 99 -1.20 -16.41 -0.09
CA LEU A 99 -1.31 -15.19 0.66
C LEU A 99 -2.36 -14.29 0.02
N GLU A 100 -3.42 -14.01 0.74
CA GLU A 100 -4.41 -13.00 0.38
C GLU A 100 -3.84 -11.62 0.74
N ALA A 101 -3.05 -11.07 -0.16
CA ALA A 101 -2.34 -9.83 0.08
C ALA A 101 -2.29 -8.95 -1.17
N LEU A 102 -2.19 -7.66 -0.94
CA LEU A 102 -1.99 -6.63 -1.96
C LEU A 102 -0.78 -5.78 -1.58
N LEU A 103 0.02 -5.44 -2.57
CA LEU A 103 1.14 -4.53 -2.46
C LEU A 103 0.88 -3.31 -3.34
N VAL A 104 1.02 -2.11 -2.79
CA VAL A 104 1.11 -0.87 -3.57
C VAL A 104 2.57 -0.47 -3.66
N ALA A 105 3.00 -0.10 -4.85
CA ALA A 105 4.33 0.44 -5.09
C ALA A 105 4.26 1.67 -6.00
N THR A 106 5.00 2.70 -5.67
CA THR A 106 5.07 3.92 -6.48
C THR A 106 6.47 4.51 -6.47
N ASP A 107 6.85 5.05 -7.60
CA ASP A 107 8.00 5.93 -7.77
C ASP A 107 7.54 7.27 -8.37
N ARG A 108 8.48 8.05 -8.93
CA ARG A 108 8.16 9.34 -9.57
C ARG A 108 7.42 9.20 -10.91
N GLU A 109 7.42 8.01 -11.51
CA GLU A 109 6.87 7.77 -12.85
C GLU A 109 5.62 6.91 -12.85
N SER A 110 5.48 5.98 -11.89
CA SER A 110 4.47 4.93 -11.91
C SER A 110 3.84 4.70 -10.55
N LEU A 111 2.58 4.29 -10.56
CA LEU A 111 1.82 3.80 -9.40
C LEU A 111 1.24 2.44 -9.77
N LEU A 112 1.51 1.41 -8.97
CA LEU A 112 1.15 0.02 -9.26
C LEU A 112 0.51 -0.66 -8.06
N VAL A 113 -0.45 -1.55 -8.35
CA VAL A 113 -0.95 -2.55 -7.39
C VAL A 113 -0.53 -3.93 -7.85
N ILE A 114 0.06 -4.70 -6.96
CA ILE A 114 0.55 -6.06 -7.22
C ILE A 114 -0.23 -7.01 -6.32
N SER A 115 -0.82 -8.06 -6.92
CA SER A 115 -1.59 -9.06 -6.19
C SER A 115 -0.89 -10.41 -6.11
N GLY A 116 -1.27 -11.21 -5.11
CA GLY A 116 -0.79 -12.58 -4.95
C GLY A 116 -1.18 -13.52 -6.09
N ASN A 117 -2.19 -13.15 -6.88
CA ASN A 117 -2.60 -13.89 -8.08
C ASN A 117 -1.66 -13.69 -9.27
N GLY A 118 -0.66 -12.84 -9.15
CA GLY A 118 0.30 -12.54 -10.21
C GLY A 118 -0.12 -11.39 -11.12
N GLU A 119 -1.10 -10.59 -10.70
CA GLU A 119 -1.54 -9.42 -11.45
C GLU A 119 -0.77 -8.17 -11.05
N VAL A 120 -0.47 -7.34 -12.02
CA VAL A 120 0.09 -6.00 -11.84
C VAL A 120 -0.84 -5.02 -12.52
N ILE A 121 -1.45 -4.15 -11.73
CA ILE A 121 -2.43 -3.17 -12.18
C ILE A 121 -1.82 -1.78 -12.06
N GLU A 122 -1.81 -1.03 -13.14
CA GLU A 122 -1.57 0.41 -13.15
C GLU A 122 -2.95 1.10 -13.11
N PRO A 123 -3.32 1.80 -12.02
CA PRO A 123 -4.61 2.48 -11.94
C PRO A 123 -4.78 3.55 -13.01
N ASP A 124 -6.02 3.79 -13.47
CA ASP A 124 -6.32 4.86 -14.44
C ASP A 124 -6.10 6.26 -13.85
N GLN A 125 -6.16 6.38 -12.54
CA GLN A 125 -5.91 7.61 -11.78
C GLN A 125 -4.59 7.50 -11.04
N ASP A 126 -3.97 8.64 -10.77
CA ASP A 126 -2.71 8.71 -10.00
C ASP A 126 -2.94 8.60 -8.47
N PHE A 127 -3.88 7.80 -8.06
CA PHE A 127 -4.11 7.42 -6.66
C PHE A 127 -4.70 6.01 -6.56
N VAL A 128 -4.47 5.36 -5.43
CA VAL A 128 -5.03 4.06 -5.10
C VAL A 128 -5.16 3.90 -3.58
N ALA A 129 -6.12 3.09 -3.16
CA ALA A 129 -6.23 2.65 -1.78
C ALA A 129 -6.51 1.14 -1.72
N ILE A 130 -5.89 0.46 -0.76
CA ILE A 130 -6.04 -0.98 -0.53
C ILE A 130 -6.29 -1.28 0.95
N GLY A 131 -6.75 -2.49 1.22
CA GLY A 131 -6.97 -3.00 2.57
C GLY A 131 -8.40 -2.82 3.07
N SER A 132 -8.62 -3.06 4.37
CA SER A 132 -9.96 -3.12 4.98
C SER A 132 -10.75 -1.82 4.86
N GLY A 133 -10.11 -0.66 5.02
CA GLY A 133 -10.70 0.66 4.81
C GLY A 133 -10.47 1.22 3.41
N GLY A 134 -9.93 0.42 2.49
CA GLY A 134 -9.48 0.86 1.17
C GLY A 134 -10.58 1.55 0.35
N ASN A 135 -11.78 1.00 0.32
CA ASN A 135 -12.89 1.58 -0.45
C ASN A 135 -13.31 2.96 0.07
N PHE A 136 -13.30 3.16 1.38
CA PHE A 136 -13.62 4.46 1.99
C PHE A 136 -12.52 5.47 1.71
N ALA A 137 -11.27 5.07 1.88
CA ALA A 137 -10.11 5.90 1.58
C ALA A 137 -10.02 6.24 0.09
N TYR A 138 -10.33 5.28 -0.80
CA TYR A 138 -10.37 5.50 -2.24
C TYR A 138 -11.43 6.52 -2.65
N ALA A 139 -12.64 6.41 -2.11
CA ALA A 139 -13.71 7.36 -2.39
C ALA A 139 -13.34 8.78 -1.94
N ALA A 140 -12.72 8.91 -0.76
CA ALA A 140 -12.22 10.18 -0.25
C ALA A 140 -11.08 10.73 -1.12
N ALA A 141 -10.08 9.90 -1.45
CA ALA A 141 -8.96 10.29 -2.32
C ALA A 141 -9.44 10.74 -3.70
N ASN A 142 -10.43 10.05 -4.29
CA ASN A 142 -11.02 10.42 -5.56
C ASN A 142 -11.65 11.82 -5.52
N ALA A 143 -12.45 12.11 -4.51
CA ALA A 143 -13.06 13.42 -4.34
C ALA A 143 -12.02 14.53 -4.14
N LEU A 144 -11.06 14.31 -3.24
CA LEU A 144 -10.01 15.28 -2.94
C LEU A 144 -9.06 15.53 -4.11
N PHE A 145 -8.65 14.47 -4.80
CA PHE A 145 -7.75 14.56 -5.94
C PHE A 145 -8.35 15.34 -7.11
N ASN A 146 -9.62 15.12 -7.43
CA ASN A 146 -10.28 15.73 -8.59
C ASN A 146 -10.89 17.11 -8.31
N HIS A 147 -11.18 17.46 -7.04
CA HIS A 147 -11.93 18.66 -6.70
C HIS A 147 -11.20 19.62 -5.75
N THR A 148 -9.93 19.36 -5.43
CA THR A 148 -9.12 20.26 -4.59
C THR A 148 -7.71 20.41 -5.14
N ASP A 149 -6.99 21.43 -4.67
CA ASP A 149 -5.57 21.67 -4.95
C ASP A 149 -4.65 21.13 -3.84
N MET A 150 -5.15 20.20 -3.02
CA MET A 150 -4.37 19.56 -1.96
C MET A 150 -3.18 18.80 -2.55
N ASP A 151 -2.03 18.86 -1.89
CA ASP A 151 -0.87 18.04 -2.26
C ASP A 151 -1.10 16.55 -1.95
N ALA A 152 -0.21 15.70 -2.45
CA ALA A 152 -0.34 14.25 -2.28
C ALA A 152 -0.38 13.84 -0.79
N GLU A 153 0.43 14.46 0.07
CA GLU A 153 0.42 14.16 1.50
C GLU A 153 -0.90 14.53 2.16
N ALA A 154 -1.44 15.70 1.87
CA ALA A 154 -2.71 16.15 2.43
C ALA A 154 -3.87 15.24 2.01
N ILE A 155 -3.91 14.80 0.75
CA ILE A 155 -4.91 13.84 0.25
C ILE A 155 -4.77 12.50 0.97
N VAL A 156 -3.56 11.97 1.09
CA VAL A 156 -3.29 10.70 1.78
C VAL A 156 -3.77 10.75 3.22
N ARG A 157 -3.39 11.79 3.97
CA ARG A 157 -3.75 11.94 5.38
C ARG A 157 -5.26 12.07 5.58
N GLU A 158 -5.91 12.93 4.81
CA GLU A 158 -7.35 13.16 4.94
C GLU A 158 -8.15 11.93 4.53
N SER A 159 -7.75 11.23 3.47
CA SER A 159 -8.39 9.99 3.02
C SER A 159 -8.32 8.88 4.08
N LEU A 160 -7.17 8.71 4.72
CA LEU A 160 -6.99 7.75 5.82
C LEU A 160 -7.79 8.14 7.06
N LYS A 161 -7.82 9.43 7.39
CA LYS A 161 -8.62 9.97 8.50
C LYS A 161 -10.11 9.72 8.28
N ILE A 162 -10.63 10.01 7.09
CA ILE A 162 -12.02 9.72 6.73
C ILE A 162 -12.30 8.22 6.84
N ALA A 163 -11.44 7.36 6.29
CA ALA A 163 -11.59 5.92 6.40
C ALA A 163 -11.62 5.43 7.86
N SER A 164 -10.83 6.04 8.75
CA SER A 164 -10.80 5.68 10.17
C SER A 164 -12.09 6.00 10.92
N THR A 165 -12.91 6.93 10.43
CA THR A 165 -14.22 7.24 11.01
C THR A 165 -15.31 6.25 10.62
N ILE A 166 -15.06 5.39 9.63
CA ILE A 166 -16.06 4.49 9.03
C ILE A 166 -15.66 3.02 9.25
N CYS A 167 -14.39 2.69 8.99
CA CYS A 167 -13.88 1.32 9.04
C CYS A 167 -13.38 0.97 10.44
N VAL A 168 -14.00 -0.04 11.06
CA VAL A 168 -13.62 -0.51 12.41
C VAL A 168 -12.20 -1.10 12.49
N PHE A 169 -11.59 -1.44 11.34
CA PHE A 169 -10.23 -2.00 11.25
C PHE A 169 -9.16 -0.94 10.91
N THR A 170 -9.53 0.34 10.91
CA THR A 170 -8.65 1.45 10.55
C THR A 170 -8.67 2.50 11.65
N ASN A 171 -7.48 2.95 12.09
CA ASN A 171 -7.37 4.04 13.06
C ASN A 171 -6.73 5.30 12.45
N ASP A 172 -6.68 6.37 13.24
CA ASP A 172 -6.12 7.67 12.86
C ASP A 172 -4.63 7.85 13.20
N ASN A 173 -3.96 6.78 13.64
CA ASN A 173 -2.50 6.76 13.78
C ASN A 173 -1.85 6.61 12.40
N ILE A 174 -1.79 7.70 11.66
CA ILE A 174 -1.36 7.72 10.26
C ILE A 174 0.14 7.96 10.17
N SER A 175 0.83 7.07 9.44
CA SER A 175 2.21 7.27 9.00
C SER A 175 2.25 7.54 7.51
N VAL A 176 3.18 8.40 7.07
CA VAL A 176 3.38 8.73 5.65
C VAL A 176 4.86 8.69 5.28
N GLU A 177 5.12 8.41 4.01
CA GLU A 177 6.43 8.53 3.37
C GLU A 177 6.27 9.27 2.04
N LYS A 178 7.28 10.07 1.67
CA LYS A 178 7.30 10.90 0.44
C LYS A 178 8.55 10.66 -0.37
N LEU A 179 8.48 10.86 -1.69
CA LEU A 179 9.64 10.95 -2.59
C LEU A 179 10.04 12.39 -2.84
#